data_60e31b68c4ce6668b2fb32011b7adff8
#
_entry.id   60e31b68c4ce6668b2fb32011b7adff8
#
_cell.length_a   1.000
_cell.length_b   1.000
_cell.length_c   1.000
_cell.angle_alpha   90.00
_cell.angle_beta   90.00
_cell.angle_gamma   90.00
#
_symmetry.space_group_name_H-M   'P 1'
#
loop_
_entity.id
_entity.type
_entity.pdbx_description
1 polymer ?
#
loop_
_entity_poly.entity_id
_entity_poly.type
_entity_poly.pdbx_seq_one_letter_code
_entity_poly.pdbx_strand_id
1 'polypeptide(L)'
;VKIRGISLELTVKSIHHQTSMNTTPLLTKQEPPRWLKILVISLLILGIFFRFAHLGYKVYWVDAAFTSLAISGHTVDEAQQEIMSYEDVIPIATLNKFQQINPDRGLKSTLNYLINSEPQLPPLYCVIARFWASIFGDSMARLRSLSAAISLLMFPAIYWLCLELFESKLVAWLAMAVVAVSPLELFFAQAARSYGLWMVMILLTSAALWRSLHKNTPASWAIYGLTLTLGLYTNFLTGLVAIAHGIYVLIQQSFRFNQKLRRYLLSSFIAILLFLPWIVVLLTHLETALLLTGWTSLSINTPIDLITIYLNRISRVFFDLNLTSESLDSAKYFMEGVPSYNFYTIFSVMMSLGLIIFLIFFFKDKTVKNQALFLGAIASVCSLSLLLADLLLGGNRSIVFRYHLPFYLCLQIAVAYVLIHYIFVDKTWQNKIAQTLLVVLIIFGISSDITFFQARDWLPTNGRIITQATQVINESISPLVLYGENLYEMALLLTLSHSLDPKVSLLSVHPKQPLNLPTGYSHIFYCGRDDSLLQKIQQDNRYSLKSLNGFGDLWQINKVQT
;
A
#
# COMPACT_ATOMS: atom_id res chain seq x y z
N VAL A 1 85.28 40.79 -5.23
CA VAL A 1 85.34 39.45 -5.82
C VAL A 1 83.91 38.91 -5.84
N LYS A 2 83.29 38.80 -7.04
CA LYS A 2 81.99 38.22 -7.32
C LYS A 2 82.09 36.71 -7.28
N ILE A 3 81.25 36.02 -6.50
CA ILE A 3 81.00 34.61 -6.65
C ILE A 3 79.44 34.44 -6.89
N ARG A 4 79.14 33.86 -8.05
CA ARG A 4 77.80 33.55 -8.52
C ARG A 4 77.19 32.41 -7.67
N GLY A 5 75.98 32.63 -7.12
CA GLY A 5 75.18 31.59 -6.50
C GLY A 5 74.38 30.88 -7.58
N ILE A 6 74.49 29.57 -7.61
CA ILE A 6 73.63 28.64 -8.39
C ILE A 6 72.37 28.39 -7.57
N SER A 7 71.23 28.82 -8.10
CA SER A 7 69.93 28.57 -7.57
C SER A 7 69.44 27.20 -8.11
N LEU A 8 69.38 26.17 -7.27
CA LEU A 8 68.78 24.89 -7.58
C LEU A 8 67.28 25.01 -7.32
N GLU A 9 66.50 25.21 -8.36
CA GLU A 9 65.02 24.98 -8.31
C GLU A 9 64.72 23.49 -8.30
N LEU A 10 64.45 22.97 -7.14
CA LEU A 10 63.83 21.66 -6.95
C LEU A 10 62.33 21.74 -7.35
N THR A 11 62.08 21.41 -8.62
CA THR A 11 60.69 21.19 -9.10
C THR A 11 60.16 19.90 -8.48
N VAL A 12 59.50 20.01 -7.33
CA VAL A 12 58.70 18.92 -6.78
C VAL A 12 57.44 18.80 -7.66
N LYS A 13 57.49 17.92 -8.66
CA LYS A 13 56.30 17.43 -9.33
C LYS A 13 55.48 16.67 -8.29
N SER A 14 54.50 17.34 -7.68
CA SER A 14 53.45 16.69 -6.94
C SER A 14 52.62 15.89 -7.95
N ILE A 15 52.86 14.59 -7.99
CA ILE A 15 51.96 13.63 -8.62
C ILE A 15 50.75 13.51 -7.69
N HIS A 16 49.85 14.49 -7.74
CA HIS A 16 48.48 14.30 -7.31
C HIS A 16 47.84 13.40 -8.35
N HIS A 17 47.73 12.13 -8.03
CA HIS A 17 46.79 11.24 -8.66
C HIS A 17 45.38 11.79 -8.37
N GLN A 18 44.93 12.71 -9.25
CA GLN A 18 43.52 13.03 -9.38
C GLN A 18 42.81 11.85 -10.04
N THR A 19 42.55 10.80 -9.29
CA THR A 19 41.49 9.86 -9.60
C THR A 19 40.17 10.35 -8.98
N SER A 20 39.73 11.56 -9.33
CA SER A 20 38.31 11.87 -9.29
C SER A 20 37.74 11.41 -10.62
N MET A 21 37.39 10.14 -10.74
CA MET A 21 36.51 9.70 -11.82
C MET A 21 35.17 10.40 -11.62
N ASN A 22 34.92 11.44 -12.41
CA ASN A 22 33.61 11.99 -12.66
C ASN A 22 32.76 10.90 -13.37
N THR A 23 32.18 9.96 -12.63
CA THR A 23 31.41 8.86 -13.19
C THR A 23 30.00 9.28 -13.63
N THR A 24 29.52 10.42 -13.15
CA THR A 24 28.22 11.00 -13.52
C THR A 24 28.04 11.25 -15.03
N PRO A 25 29.05 11.76 -15.78
CA PRO A 25 28.90 11.98 -17.22
C PRO A 25 28.74 10.71 -18.05
N LEU A 26 29.14 9.54 -17.53
CA LEU A 26 29.05 8.26 -18.24
C LEU A 26 27.63 7.67 -18.29
N LEU A 27 26.82 7.88 -17.26
CA LEU A 27 25.44 7.36 -17.21
C LEU A 27 24.42 8.30 -17.90
N THR A 28 24.69 9.61 -17.93
CA THR A 28 23.74 10.62 -18.42
C THR A 28 23.55 10.62 -19.95
N LYS A 29 24.54 10.16 -20.73
CA LYS A 29 24.49 10.17 -22.20
C LYS A 29 24.30 8.79 -22.84
N GLN A 30 24.22 7.73 -22.05
CA GLN A 30 24.10 6.38 -22.61
C GLN A 30 22.64 6.04 -22.95
N GLU A 31 22.41 5.64 -24.21
CA GLU A 31 21.17 5.01 -24.60
C GLU A 31 21.13 3.57 -24.07
N PRO A 32 19.97 3.11 -23.57
CA PRO A 32 19.81 1.73 -23.12
C PRO A 32 20.16 0.74 -24.23
N PRO A 33 21.06 -0.23 -23.99
CA PRO A 33 21.44 -1.24 -24.96
C PRO A 33 20.25 -2.11 -25.33
N ARG A 34 20.31 -2.77 -26.48
CA ARG A 34 19.19 -3.58 -27.00
C ARG A 34 18.72 -4.63 -26.01
N TRP A 35 19.63 -5.32 -25.34
CA TRP A 35 19.27 -6.34 -24.35
C TRP A 35 18.45 -5.77 -23.19
N LEU A 36 18.81 -4.59 -22.67
CA LEU A 36 18.07 -3.94 -21.57
C LEU A 36 16.69 -3.49 -22.05
N LYS A 37 16.57 -2.94 -23.27
CA LYS A 37 15.26 -2.56 -23.84
C LYS A 37 14.36 -3.78 -23.98
N ILE A 38 14.87 -4.89 -24.53
CA ILE A 38 14.11 -6.14 -24.68
C ILE A 38 13.68 -6.67 -23.32
N LEU A 39 14.61 -6.76 -22.37
CA LEU A 39 14.32 -7.20 -21.00
C LEU A 39 13.20 -6.36 -20.37
N VAL A 40 13.33 -5.05 -20.37
CA VAL A 40 12.35 -4.15 -19.72
C VAL A 40 11.00 -4.22 -20.42
N ILE A 41 10.96 -4.25 -21.76
CA ILE A 41 9.70 -4.40 -22.51
C ILE A 41 9.03 -5.74 -22.17
N SER A 42 9.79 -6.84 -22.11
CA SER A 42 9.25 -8.15 -21.73
C SER A 42 8.69 -8.14 -20.30
N LEU A 43 9.39 -7.53 -19.35
CA LEU A 43 8.93 -7.41 -17.97
C LEU A 43 7.71 -6.47 -17.84
N LEU A 44 7.63 -5.40 -18.63
CA LEU A 44 6.44 -4.54 -18.68
C LEU A 44 5.23 -5.30 -19.22
N ILE A 45 5.39 -6.06 -20.31
CA ILE A 45 4.30 -6.89 -20.87
C ILE A 45 3.83 -7.90 -19.82
N LEU A 46 4.75 -8.59 -19.16
CA LEU A 46 4.45 -9.55 -18.11
C LEU A 46 3.76 -8.88 -16.91
N GLY A 47 4.28 -7.75 -16.43
CA GLY A 47 3.72 -7.00 -15.35
C GLY A 47 2.32 -6.44 -15.67
N ILE A 48 2.06 -5.99 -16.90
CA ILE A 48 0.73 -5.60 -17.37
C ILE A 48 -0.21 -6.80 -17.37
N PHE A 49 0.24 -7.95 -17.90
CA PHE A 49 -0.54 -9.18 -17.89
C PHE A 49 -1.00 -9.53 -16.47
N PHE A 50 -0.09 -9.61 -15.49
CA PHE A 50 -0.45 -9.95 -14.12
C PHE A 50 -1.41 -8.93 -13.48
N ARG A 51 -1.30 -7.63 -13.81
CA ARG A 51 -2.21 -6.59 -13.27
C ARG A 51 -3.66 -6.77 -13.71
N PHE A 52 -3.89 -7.29 -14.91
CA PHE A 52 -5.24 -7.50 -15.45
C PHE A 52 -5.72 -8.95 -15.36
N ALA A 53 -4.83 -9.89 -15.06
CA ALA A 53 -5.20 -11.30 -14.97
C ALA A 53 -5.92 -11.60 -13.65
N HIS A 54 -6.96 -12.43 -13.70
CA HIS A 54 -7.69 -12.95 -12.55
C HIS A 54 -8.32 -11.89 -11.62
N LEU A 55 -8.72 -10.73 -12.13
CA LEU A 55 -9.32 -9.64 -11.36
C LEU A 55 -10.54 -10.04 -10.55
N GLY A 56 -11.32 -11.03 -11.01
CA GLY A 56 -12.48 -11.56 -10.30
C GLY A 56 -12.20 -12.76 -9.40
N TYR A 57 -10.99 -13.32 -9.41
CA TYR A 57 -10.70 -14.59 -8.76
C TYR A 57 -10.40 -14.47 -7.26
N LYS A 58 -9.66 -13.43 -6.88
CA LYS A 58 -9.27 -13.22 -5.49
C LYS A 58 -10.45 -12.80 -4.63
N VAL A 59 -10.45 -13.25 -3.37
CA VAL A 59 -11.45 -12.79 -2.38
C VAL A 59 -11.46 -11.25 -2.31
N TYR A 60 -12.61 -10.71 -2.00
CA TYR A 60 -12.76 -9.26 -1.87
C TYR A 60 -12.15 -8.81 -0.55
N TRP A 61 -11.37 -7.76 -0.58
CA TRP A 61 -10.77 -7.20 0.63
C TRP A 61 -11.81 -6.37 1.38
N VAL A 62 -11.84 -6.46 2.72
CA VAL A 62 -12.78 -5.69 3.57
C VAL A 62 -12.72 -4.19 3.25
N ASP A 63 -11.52 -3.61 3.13
CA ASP A 63 -11.38 -2.21 2.73
C ASP A 63 -12.01 -1.92 1.35
N ALA A 64 -11.99 -2.86 0.42
CA ALA A 64 -12.61 -2.70 -0.89
C ALA A 64 -14.14 -2.77 -0.83
N ALA A 65 -14.72 -3.52 0.12
CA ALA A 65 -16.17 -3.52 0.36
C ALA A 65 -16.65 -2.13 0.78
N PHE A 66 -15.88 -1.39 1.57
CA PHE A 66 -16.15 0.01 1.88
C PHE A 66 -16.08 0.92 0.64
N THR A 67 -15.18 0.64 -0.32
CA THR A 67 -15.21 1.35 -1.60
C THR A 67 -16.49 1.06 -2.38
N SER A 68 -16.95 -0.19 -2.40
CA SER A 68 -18.24 -0.56 -3.04
C SER A 68 -19.41 0.15 -2.36
N LEU A 69 -19.43 0.21 -1.04
CA LEU A 69 -20.44 0.95 -0.27
C LEU A 69 -20.41 2.45 -0.58
N ALA A 70 -19.21 3.05 -0.69
CA ALA A 70 -19.06 4.45 -1.09
C ALA A 70 -19.63 4.74 -2.48
N ILE A 71 -19.36 3.89 -3.47
CA ILE A 71 -19.87 4.08 -4.83
C ILE A 71 -21.37 3.77 -4.96
N SER A 72 -21.92 2.90 -4.13
CA SER A 72 -23.38 2.69 -4.06
C SER A 72 -24.10 3.92 -3.50
N GLY A 73 -23.39 4.70 -2.67
CA GLY A 73 -23.90 5.92 -2.05
C GLY A 73 -24.75 5.70 -0.79
N HIS A 74 -24.69 4.50 -0.18
CA HIS A 74 -25.25 4.24 1.14
C HIS A 74 -24.20 4.54 2.20
N THR A 75 -24.58 5.22 3.29
CA THR A 75 -23.71 5.36 4.44
C THR A 75 -23.60 4.04 5.20
N VAL A 76 -22.57 3.92 6.06
CA VAL A 76 -22.43 2.75 6.92
C VAL A 76 -23.65 2.61 7.82
N ASP A 77 -24.12 3.71 8.41
CA ASP A 77 -25.25 3.71 9.33
C ASP A 77 -26.56 3.31 8.62
N GLU A 78 -26.82 3.84 7.40
CA GLU A 78 -27.97 3.44 6.60
C GLU A 78 -27.96 1.93 6.31
N ALA A 79 -26.81 1.40 5.87
CA ALA A 79 -26.67 -0.01 5.55
C ALA A 79 -26.86 -0.88 6.81
N GLN A 80 -26.25 -0.49 7.92
CA GLN A 80 -26.35 -1.21 9.19
C GLN A 80 -27.78 -1.21 9.73
N GLN A 81 -28.43 -0.03 9.79
CA GLN A 81 -29.80 0.09 10.26
C GLN A 81 -30.77 -0.75 9.42
N GLU A 82 -30.63 -0.69 8.09
CA GLU A 82 -31.49 -1.45 7.21
C GLU A 82 -31.24 -2.96 7.32
N ILE A 83 -29.97 -3.41 7.35
CA ILE A 83 -29.62 -4.83 7.50
C ILE A 83 -30.14 -5.36 8.85
N MET A 84 -30.02 -4.58 9.93
CA MET A 84 -30.48 -4.98 11.25
C MET A 84 -32.01 -4.88 11.44
N SER A 85 -32.72 -4.17 10.57
CA SER A 85 -34.18 -4.05 10.63
C SER A 85 -34.92 -5.31 10.16
N TYR A 86 -34.22 -6.22 9.48
CA TYR A 86 -34.83 -7.49 9.06
C TYR A 86 -34.94 -8.44 10.24
N GLU A 87 -36.17 -8.65 10.71
CA GLU A 87 -36.47 -9.61 11.79
C GLU A 87 -36.50 -11.06 11.28
N ASP A 88 -36.82 -11.25 10.01
CA ASP A 88 -36.88 -12.54 9.34
C ASP A 88 -35.58 -12.91 8.64
N VAL A 89 -35.47 -14.17 8.27
CA VAL A 89 -34.35 -14.68 7.46
C VAL A 89 -34.40 -14.07 6.07
N ILE A 90 -33.27 -13.50 5.63
CA ILE A 90 -33.11 -12.90 4.31
C ILE A 90 -32.07 -13.65 3.46
N PRO A 91 -32.23 -13.68 2.13
CA PRO A 91 -31.18 -14.23 1.26
C PRO A 91 -29.95 -13.33 1.23
N ILE A 92 -28.75 -13.92 1.07
CA ILE A 92 -27.48 -13.19 0.97
C ILE A 92 -27.50 -12.12 -0.15
N ALA A 93 -28.25 -12.37 -1.23
CA ALA A 93 -28.36 -11.45 -2.36
C ALA A 93 -28.98 -10.08 -1.98
N THR A 94 -29.70 -9.99 -0.85
CA THR A 94 -30.23 -8.72 -0.32
C THR A 94 -29.13 -7.69 -0.07
N LEU A 95 -27.90 -8.15 0.22
CA LEU A 95 -26.75 -7.26 0.45
C LEU A 95 -26.19 -6.62 -0.81
N ASN A 96 -26.52 -7.13 -1.99
CA ASN A 96 -25.96 -6.61 -3.25
C ASN A 96 -26.29 -5.14 -3.48
N LYS A 97 -27.47 -4.68 -3.03
CA LYS A 97 -27.88 -3.28 -3.18
C LYS A 97 -26.94 -2.28 -2.52
N PHE A 98 -26.26 -2.68 -1.46
CA PHE A 98 -25.29 -1.83 -0.76
C PHE A 98 -23.92 -1.76 -1.47
N GLN A 99 -23.72 -2.57 -2.50
CA GLN A 99 -22.45 -2.66 -3.20
C GLN A 99 -22.56 -2.39 -4.70
N GLN A 100 -23.77 -2.22 -5.21
CA GLN A 100 -24.06 -1.91 -6.60
C GLN A 100 -24.42 -0.43 -6.75
N ILE A 101 -24.13 0.12 -7.94
CA ILE A 101 -24.53 1.50 -8.25
C ILE A 101 -26.05 1.60 -8.21
N ASN A 102 -26.53 2.49 -7.36
CA ASN A 102 -27.93 2.87 -7.33
C ASN A 102 -28.14 4.08 -8.27
N PRO A 103 -29.02 3.97 -9.30
CA PRO A 103 -29.31 5.07 -10.21
C PRO A 103 -29.88 6.32 -9.50
N ASP A 104 -30.62 6.12 -8.40
CA ASP A 104 -31.24 7.20 -7.63
C ASP A 104 -30.26 7.93 -6.71
N ARG A 105 -29.05 7.39 -6.54
CA ARG A 105 -27.99 7.95 -5.70
C ARG A 105 -26.84 8.46 -6.55
N GLY A 106 -26.65 9.77 -6.60
CA GLY A 106 -25.62 10.43 -7.41
C GLY A 106 -24.26 10.59 -6.70
N LEU A 107 -23.37 11.37 -7.32
CA LEU A 107 -22.05 11.71 -6.75
C LEU A 107 -22.18 12.35 -5.34
N LYS A 108 -23.23 13.12 -5.09
CA LYS A 108 -23.49 13.71 -3.77
C LYS A 108 -23.62 12.64 -2.69
N SER A 109 -24.24 11.50 -2.98
CA SER A 109 -24.38 10.39 -2.02
C SER A 109 -23.04 9.73 -1.74
N THR A 110 -22.18 9.54 -2.74
CA THR A 110 -20.79 9.08 -2.54
C THR A 110 -19.98 10.03 -1.65
N LEU A 111 -20.10 11.34 -1.89
CA LEU A 111 -19.42 12.33 -1.04
C LEU A 111 -20.00 12.35 0.37
N ASN A 112 -21.31 12.23 0.52
CA ASN A 112 -21.97 12.14 1.83
C ASN A 112 -21.50 10.90 2.62
N TYR A 113 -21.37 9.75 1.93
CA TYR A 113 -20.75 8.56 2.54
C TYR A 113 -19.34 8.86 3.08
N LEU A 114 -18.46 9.43 2.25
CA LEU A 114 -17.08 9.70 2.65
C LEU A 114 -17.00 10.70 3.81
N ILE A 115 -17.86 11.72 3.82
CA ILE A 115 -17.89 12.72 4.88
C ILE A 115 -18.31 12.10 6.22
N ASN A 116 -19.36 11.28 6.23
CA ASN A 116 -19.94 10.77 7.47
C ASN A 116 -19.34 9.43 7.91
N SER A 117 -19.00 8.54 6.95
CA SER A 117 -18.60 7.16 7.25
C SER A 117 -17.09 6.90 7.13
N GLU A 118 -16.35 7.63 6.27
CA GLU A 118 -14.89 7.48 6.11
C GLU A 118 -14.16 8.83 5.94
N PRO A 119 -14.28 9.79 6.87
CA PRO A 119 -13.71 11.14 6.75
C PRO A 119 -12.18 11.13 6.61
N GLN A 120 -11.49 10.07 7.10
CA GLN A 120 -10.06 9.86 6.94
C GLN A 120 -9.66 9.44 5.51
N LEU A 121 -10.61 9.16 4.62
CA LEU A 121 -10.36 8.77 3.24
C LEU A 121 -10.67 9.93 2.28
N PRO A 122 -9.66 10.63 1.71
CA PRO A 122 -9.89 11.69 0.74
C PRO A 122 -10.60 11.19 -0.52
N PRO A 123 -11.45 12.02 -1.17
CA PRO A 123 -12.48 11.54 -2.08
C PRO A 123 -12.03 11.17 -3.50
N LEU A 124 -10.82 11.57 -3.95
CA LEU A 124 -10.46 11.52 -5.37
C LEU A 124 -10.62 10.12 -5.97
N TYR A 125 -10.13 9.08 -5.28
CA TYR A 125 -10.24 7.72 -5.78
C TYR A 125 -11.70 7.24 -5.87
N CYS A 126 -12.50 7.45 -4.82
CA CYS A 126 -13.90 7.00 -4.80
C CYS A 126 -14.76 7.75 -5.84
N VAL A 127 -14.47 9.02 -6.08
CA VAL A 127 -15.11 9.80 -7.16
C VAL A 127 -14.79 9.17 -8.53
N ILE A 128 -13.51 8.90 -8.81
CA ILE A 128 -13.10 8.25 -10.06
C ILE A 128 -13.73 6.85 -10.17
N ALA A 129 -13.72 6.07 -9.06
CA ALA A 129 -14.29 4.72 -9.02
C ALA A 129 -15.79 4.72 -9.31
N ARG A 130 -16.54 5.70 -8.79
CA ARG A 130 -17.96 5.85 -9.11
C ARG A 130 -18.20 6.11 -10.58
N PHE A 131 -17.46 7.06 -11.20
CA PHE A 131 -17.59 7.32 -12.64
C PHE A 131 -17.17 6.08 -13.46
N TRP A 132 -16.09 5.40 -13.08
CA TRP A 132 -15.68 4.17 -13.73
C TRP A 132 -16.77 3.10 -13.68
N ALA A 133 -17.34 2.89 -12.50
CA ALA A 133 -18.39 1.91 -12.29
C ALA A 133 -19.69 2.27 -13.04
N SER A 134 -20.01 3.55 -13.19
CA SER A 134 -21.16 4.01 -13.98
C SER A 134 -21.01 3.70 -15.48
N ILE A 135 -19.77 3.62 -15.99
CA ILE A 135 -19.49 3.35 -17.42
C ILE A 135 -19.30 1.84 -17.66
N PHE A 136 -18.51 1.19 -16.82
CA PHE A 136 -18.07 -0.19 -17.03
C PHE A 136 -18.81 -1.21 -16.15
N GLY A 137 -19.57 -0.73 -15.14
CA GLY A 137 -20.28 -1.53 -14.13
C GLY A 137 -19.47 -1.71 -12.84
N ASP A 138 -20.13 -2.23 -11.84
CA ASP A 138 -19.75 -2.23 -10.42
C ASP A 138 -19.24 -3.58 -9.90
N SER A 139 -19.11 -4.59 -10.76
CA SER A 139 -18.58 -5.87 -10.33
C SER A 139 -17.15 -5.74 -9.78
N MET A 140 -16.78 -6.62 -8.86
CA MET A 140 -15.46 -6.66 -8.24
C MET A 140 -14.31 -6.59 -9.27
N ALA A 141 -14.41 -7.35 -10.36
CA ALA A 141 -13.41 -7.34 -11.43
C ALA A 141 -13.33 -5.98 -12.14
N ARG A 142 -14.46 -5.33 -12.37
CA ARG A 142 -14.53 -4.02 -13.02
C ARG A 142 -13.99 -2.90 -12.14
N LEU A 143 -14.26 -2.92 -10.83
CA LEU A 143 -13.67 -1.97 -9.89
C LEU A 143 -12.14 -2.15 -9.79
N ARG A 144 -11.67 -3.39 -9.75
CA ARG A 144 -10.23 -3.68 -9.77
C ARG A 144 -9.55 -3.29 -11.07
N SER A 145 -10.26 -3.36 -12.21
CA SER A 145 -9.71 -2.91 -13.48
C SER A 145 -9.37 -1.42 -13.51
N LEU A 146 -10.08 -0.59 -12.74
CA LEU A 146 -9.71 0.81 -12.53
C LEU A 146 -8.34 0.92 -11.86
N SER A 147 -8.14 0.22 -10.74
CA SER A 147 -6.85 0.25 -10.03
C SER A 147 -5.72 -0.29 -10.90
N ALA A 148 -5.98 -1.35 -11.68
CA ALA A 148 -5.03 -1.88 -12.66
C ALA A 148 -4.67 -0.85 -13.74
N ALA A 149 -5.66 -0.15 -14.31
CA ALA A 149 -5.45 0.90 -15.30
C ALA A 149 -4.65 2.09 -14.71
N ILE A 150 -4.99 2.54 -13.51
CA ILE A 150 -4.26 3.59 -12.79
C ILE A 150 -2.81 3.17 -12.54
N SER A 151 -2.57 1.91 -12.18
CA SER A 151 -1.22 1.41 -11.89
C SER A 151 -0.29 1.47 -13.10
N LEU A 152 -0.80 1.48 -14.33
CA LEU A 152 0.02 1.66 -15.53
C LEU A 152 0.66 3.06 -15.60
N LEU A 153 0.05 4.06 -14.97
CA LEU A 153 0.61 5.42 -14.88
C LEU A 153 1.88 5.47 -14.02
N MET A 154 2.14 4.45 -13.21
CA MET A 154 3.39 4.36 -12.46
C MET A 154 4.61 4.25 -13.37
N PHE A 155 4.50 3.57 -14.51
CA PHE A 155 5.63 3.40 -15.43
C PHE A 155 6.12 4.75 -16.00
N PRO A 156 5.29 5.59 -16.62
CA PRO A 156 5.73 6.91 -17.06
C PRO A 156 6.08 7.84 -15.89
N ALA A 157 5.44 7.71 -14.72
CA ALA A 157 5.72 8.55 -13.56
C ALA A 157 7.11 8.26 -12.97
N ILE A 158 7.48 6.99 -12.76
CA ILE A 158 8.81 6.62 -12.27
C ILE A 158 9.89 6.90 -13.31
N TYR A 159 9.58 6.68 -14.59
CA TYR A 159 10.49 7.05 -15.68
C TYR A 159 10.80 8.54 -15.65
N TRP A 160 9.78 9.39 -15.53
CA TRP A 160 9.95 10.84 -15.46
C TRP A 160 10.77 11.25 -14.21
N LEU A 161 10.43 10.71 -13.03
CA LEU A 161 11.17 11.01 -11.80
C LEU A 161 12.64 10.61 -11.91
N CYS A 162 12.95 9.43 -12.43
CA CYS A 162 14.32 8.98 -12.61
C CYS A 162 15.11 9.84 -13.62
N LEU A 163 14.45 10.29 -14.70
CA LEU A 163 15.07 11.23 -15.64
C LEU A 163 15.38 12.58 -14.99
N GLU A 164 14.46 13.12 -14.22
CA GLU A 164 14.69 14.39 -13.51
C GLU A 164 15.81 14.26 -12.45
N LEU A 165 15.84 13.13 -11.71
CA LEU A 165 16.81 12.89 -10.65
C LEU A 165 18.23 12.63 -11.19
N PHE A 166 18.36 11.73 -12.15
CA PHE A 166 19.66 11.16 -12.54
C PHE A 166 20.09 11.53 -13.95
N GLU A 167 19.23 12.18 -14.73
CA GLU A 167 19.45 12.48 -16.15
C GLU A 167 19.86 11.23 -16.96
N SER A 168 19.45 10.03 -16.49
CA SER A 168 19.85 8.74 -17.01
C SER A 168 18.66 7.90 -17.49
N LYS A 169 18.61 7.64 -18.78
CA LYS A 169 17.64 6.71 -19.35
C LYS A 169 17.84 5.27 -18.84
N LEU A 170 19.07 4.87 -18.54
CA LEU A 170 19.38 3.54 -18.03
C LEU A 170 18.67 3.29 -16.69
N VAL A 171 18.83 4.23 -15.75
CA VAL A 171 18.17 4.16 -14.42
C VAL A 171 16.66 4.18 -14.58
N ALA A 172 16.13 5.06 -15.43
CA ALA A 172 14.68 5.17 -15.66
C ALA A 172 14.07 3.87 -16.22
N TRP A 173 14.75 3.24 -17.19
CA TRP A 173 14.30 1.94 -17.75
C TRP A 173 14.34 0.83 -16.71
N LEU A 174 15.42 0.71 -15.93
CA LEU A 174 15.52 -0.34 -14.92
C LEU A 174 14.52 -0.12 -13.78
N ALA A 175 14.27 1.12 -13.35
CA ALA A 175 13.27 1.43 -12.35
C ALA A 175 11.86 1.01 -12.80
N MET A 176 11.50 1.21 -14.09
CA MET A 176 10.24 0.68 -14.64
C MET A 176 10.19 -0.85 -14.56
N ALA A 177 11.30 -1.54 -14.87
CA ALA A 177 11.35 -3.01 -14.79
C ALA A 177 11.15 -3.52 -13.35
N VAL A 178 11.80 -2.87 -12.37
CA VAL A 178 11.66 -3.22 -10.95
C VAL A 178 10.20 -3.09 -10.50
N VAL A 179 9.55 -1.98 -10.83
CA VAL A 179 8.12 -1.74 -10.51
C VAL A 179 7.19 -2.70 -11.27
N ALA A 180 7.58 -3.11 -12.48
CA ALA A 180 6.75 -3.99 -13.31
C ALA A 180 6.55 -5.38 -12.68
N VAL A 181 7.59 -5.92 -12.03
CA VAL A 181 7.61 -7.25 -11.41
C VAL A 181 7.64 -7.20 -9.88
N SER A 182 7.23 -6.10 -9.29
CA SER A 182 7.16 -5.98 -7.83
C SER A 182 5.81 -6.50 -7.33
N PRO A 183 5.81 -7.49 -6.41
CA PRO A 183 4.57 -8.04 -5.86
C PRO A 183 3.76 -7.00 -5.07
N LEU A 184 4.42 -6.00 -4.49
CA LEU A 184 3.75 -4.91 -3.77
C LEU A 184 2.86 -4.09 -4.72
N GLU A 185 3.41 -3.64 -5.84
CA GLU A 185 2.66 -2.85 -6.83
C GLU A 185 1.61 -3.70 -7.53
N LEU A 186 1.86 -4.98 -7.77
CA LEU A 186 0.88 -5.90 -8.30
C LEU A 186 -0.31 -6.05 -7.35
N PHE A 187 -0.06 -6.21 -6.05
CA PHE A 187 -1.13 -6.25 -5.04
C PHE A 187 -2.02 -5.00 -5.10
N PHE A 188 -1.42 -3.80 -5.08
CA PHE A 188 -2.19 -2.56 -5.12
C PHE A 188 -2.84 -2.27 -6.47
N ALA A 189 -2.31 -2.82 -7.56
CA ALA A 189 -2.95 -2.75 -8.87
C ALA A 189 -4.27 -3.55 -8.91
N GLN A 190 -4.41 -4.58 -8.09
CA GLN A 190 -5.63 -5.38 -7.97
C GLN A 190 -6.47 -5.06 -6.72
N ALA A 191 -6.08 -4.08 -5.92
CA ALA A 191 -6.87 -3.60 -4.81
C ALA A 191 -7.77 -2.44 -5.25
N ALA A 192 -9.09 -2.57 -5.05
CA ALA A 192 -10.04 -1.50 -5.37
C ALA A 192 -9.98 -0.39 -4.28
N ARG A 193 -8.80 0.23 -4.11
CA ARG A 193 -8.48 1.27 -3.11
C ARG A 193 -7.53 2.31 -3.70
N SER A 194 -7.39 3.44 -3.02
CA SER A 194 -6.63 4.61 -3.50
C SER A 194 -5.11 4.44 -3.58
N TYR A 195 -4.54 3.34 -3.08
CA TYR A 195 -3.08 3.20 -2.88
C TYR A 195 -2.28 3.22 -4.19
N GLY A 196 -2.79 2.57 -5.25
CA GLY A 196 -2.17 2.63 -6.58
C GLY A 196 -2.11 4.06 -7.14
N LEU A 197 -3.21 4.82 -7.00
CA LEU A 197 -3.26 6.23 -7.38
C LEU A 197 -2.30 7.08 -6.52
N TRP A 198 -2.21 6.79 -5.22
CA TRP A 198 -1.31 7.50 -4.32
C TRP A 198 0.15 7.32 -4.70
N MET A 199 0.59 6.10 -5.05
CA MET A 199 1.95 5.84 -5.55
C MET A 199 2.26 6.66 -6.80
N VAL A 200 1.31 6.75 -7.75
CA VAL A 200 1.45 7.62 -8.92
C VAL A 200 1.61 9.08 -8.52
N MET A 201 0.79 9.57 -7.57
CA MET A 201 0.87 10.96 -7.12
C MET A 201 2.18 11.27 -6.38
N ILE A 202 2.72 10.36 -5.57
CA ILE A 202 4.04 10.49 -4.92
C ILE A 202 5.13 10.69 -5.98
N LEU A 203 5.15 9.84 -7.02
CA LEU A 203 6.15 9.91 -8.08
C LEU A 203 6.03 11.23 -8.88
N LEU A 204 4.82 11.60 -9.28
CA LEU A 204 4.57 12.82 -10.06
C LEU A 204 4.89 14.09 -9.25
N THR A 205 4.50 14.14 -7.98
CA THR A 205 4.77 15.30 -7.10
C THR A 205 6.27 15.44 -6.85
N SER A 206 6.98 14.32 -6.64
CA SER A 206 8.44 14.31 -6.45
C SER A 206 9.17 14.76 -7.73
N ALA A 207 8.76 14.28 -8.90
CA ALA A 207 9.32 14.69 -10.19
C ALA A 207 9.04 16.18 -10.46
N ALA A 208 7.82 16.64 -10.19
CA ALA A 208 7.44 18.04 -10.36
C ALA A 208 8.23 18.97 -9.44
N LEU A 209 8.46 18.59 -8.18
CA LEU A 209 9.32 19.37 -7.27
C LEU A 209 10.74 19.46 -7.79
N TRP A 210 11.38 18.32 -8.13
CA TRP A 210 12.75 18.30 -8.61
C TRP A 210 12.91 19.19 -9.85
N ARG A 211 12.01 19.06 -10.82
CA ARG A 211 11.95 19.91 -12.01
C ARG A 211 11.76 21.39 -11.65
N SER A 212 10.94 21.71 -10.66
CA SER A 212 10.68 23.10 -10.24
C SER A 212 11.91 23.74 -9.62
N LEU A 213 12.67 22.98 -8.84
CA LEU A 213 13.93 23.45 -8.26
C LEU A 213 15.01 23.76 -9.33
N HIS A 214 14.99 23.04 -10.46
CA HIS A 214 15.94 23.27 -11.55
C HIS A 214 15.46 24.35 -12.52
N LYS A 215 14.24 24.27 -13.02
CA LYS A 215 13.68 25.23 -13.99
C LYS A 215 13.26 26.56 -13.38
N ASN A 216 12.78 26.53 -12.15
CA ASN A 216 12.31 27.68 -11.36
C ASN A 216 11.33 28.61 -12.10
N THR A 217 10.43 28.04 -12.92
CA THR A 217 9.38 28.78 -13.63
C THR A 217 8.05 28.74 -12.88
N PRO A 218 7.17 29.76 -13.03
CA PRO A 218 5.83 29.69 -12.43
C PRO A 218 5.04 28.45 -12.83
N ALA A 219 5.12 28.04 -14.10
CA ALA A 219 4.44 26.84 -14.61
C ALA A 219 4.93 25.55 -13.92
N SER A 220 6.24 25.37 -13.69
CA SER A 220 6.75 24.20 -12.99
C SER A 220 6.26 24.14 -11.55
N TRP A 221 6.22 25.28 -10.85
CA TRP A 221 5.71 25.37 -9.49
C TRP A 221 4.18 25.17 -9.41
N ALA A 222 3.44 25.60 -10.44
CA ALA A 222 2.01 25.31 -10.54
C ALA A 222 1.75 23.81 -10.73
N ILE A 223 2.55 23.11 -11.56
CA ILE A 223 2.48 21.64 -11.71
C ILE A 223 2.76 20.96 -10.38
N TYR A 224 3.78 21.41 -9.62
CA TYR A 224 4.06 20.88 -8.28
C TYR A 224 2.87 21.08 -7.33
N GLY A 225 2.31 22.28 -7.26
CA GLY A 225 1.14 22.59 -6.43
C GLY A 225 -0.07 21.72 -6.82
N LEU A 226 -0.35 21.56 -8.13
CA LEU A 226 -1.44 20.73 -8.63
C LEU A 226 -1.25 19.25 -8.26
N THR A 227 -0.07 18.68 -8.51
CA THR A 227 0.20 17.27 -8.19
C THR A 227 0.17 17.02 -6.68
N LEU A 228 0.62 17.98 -5.87
CA LEU A 228 0.52 17.92 -4.41
C LEU A 228 -0.94 17.95 -3.95
N THR A 229 -1.76 18.83 -4.52
CA THR A 229 -3.20 18.91 -4.23
C THR A 229 -3.90 17.58 -4.55
N LEU A 230 -3.69 17.05 -5.75
CA LEU A 230 -4.26 15.75 -6.16
C LEU A 230 -3.76 14.61 -5.26
N GLY A 231 -2.49 14.65 -4.84
CA GLY A 231 -1.93 13.71 -3.89
C GLY A 231 -2.63 13.76 -2.53
N LEU A 232 -2.89 14.96 -1.99
CA LEU A 232 -3.64 15.16 -0.73
C LEU A 232 -5.08 14.66 -0.87
N TYR A 233 -5.76 14.93 -1.99
CA TYR A 233 -7.10 14.40 -2.27
C TYR A 233 -7.13 12.89 -2.54
N THR A 234 -5.97 12.25 -2.74
CA THR A 234 -5.84 10.80 -2.85
C THR A 234 -5.57 10.14 -1.50
N ASN A 235 -4.66 10.71 -0.69
CA ASN A 235 -4.28 10.20 0.63
C ASN A 235 -3.64 11.33 1.44
N PHE A 236 -4.15 11.59 2.65
CA PHE A 236 -3.66 12.68 3.50
C PHE A 236 -2.20 12.50 3.95
N LEU A 237 -1.66 11.26 3.98
CA LEU A 237 -0.24 10.99 4.24
C LEU A 237 0.69 11.62 3.18
N THR A 238 0.15 12.12 2.06
CA THR A 238 0.89 13.01 1.14
C THR A 238 1.44 14.25 1.86
N GLY A 239 0.84 14.67 2.98
CA GLY A 239 1.37 15.71 3.85
C GLY A 239 2.77 15.40 4.38
N LEU A 240 3.07 14.13 4.71
CA LEU A 240 4.41 13.70 5.11
C LEU A 240 5.41 13.82 3.94
N VAL A 241 4.97 13.49 2.73
CA VAL A 241 5.79 13.69 1.52
C VAL A 241 6.08 15.17 1.30
N ALA A 242 5.10 16.05 1.49
CA ALA A 242 5.30 17.49 1.41
C ALA A 242 6.28 18.00 2.48
N ILE A 243 6.19 17.51 3.71
CA ILE A 243 7.15 17.83 4.78
C ILE A 243 8.57 17.38 4.40
N ALA A 244 8.72 16.16 3.89
CA ALA A 244 10.00 15.64 3.41
C ALA A 244 10.59 16.51 2.29
N HIS A 245 9.77 16.91 1.34
CA HIS A 245 10.12 17.85 0.28
C HIS A 245 10.59 19.19 0.86
N GLY A 246 9.89 19.72 1.88
CA GLY A 246 10.26 20.96 2.55
C GLY A 246 11.61 20.87 3.25
N ILE A 247 11.88 19.79 3.96
CA ILE A 247 13.17 19.53 4.60
C ILE A 247 14.28 19.49 3.57
N TYR A 248 14.07 18.77 2.45
CA TYR A 248 15.04 18.74 1.36
C TYR A 248 15.32 20.14 0.80
N VAL A 249 14.26 20.92 0.50
CA VAL A 249 14.40 22.29 -0.04
C VAL A 249 15.14 23.19 0.95
N LEU A 250 14.83 23.13 2.24
CA LEU A 250 15.51 23.91 3.29
C LEU A 250 17.01 23.58 3.34
N ILE A 251 17.37 22.32 3.35
CA ILE A 251 18.77 21.89 3.39
C ILE A 251 19.48 22.33 2.10
N GLN A 252 18.87 22.12 0.93
CA GLN A 252 19.48 22.48 -0.36
C GLN A 252 19.65 23.98 -0.51
N GLN A 253 18.79 24.81 0.07
CA GLN A 253 18.93 26.26 0.08
C GLN A 253 19.74 26.78 1.28
N SER A 254 20.42 25.89 2.03
CA SER A 254 21.25 26.24 3.20
C SER A 254 20.47 27.09 4.21
N PHE A 255 19.18 26.79 4.40
CA PHE A 255 18.25 27.49 5.31
C PHE A 255 18.08 28.99 4.99
N ARG A 256 18.41 29.44 3.77
CA ARG A 256 18.25 30.82 3.32
C ARG A 256 16.87 31.01 2.69
N PHE A 257 16.18 32.08 3.10
CA PHE A 257 14.88 32.46 2.54
C PHE A 257 15.07 33.11 1.17
N ASN A 258 15.14 32.30 0.12
CA ASN A 258 15.33 32.70 -1.26
C ASN A 258 14.07 32.44 -2.13
N GLN A 259 14.17 32.80 -3.42
CA GLN A 259 13.04 32.67 -4.35
C GLN A 259 12.52 31.23 -4.49
N LYS A 260 13.41 30.21 -4.46
CA LYS A 260 13.00 28.79 -4.58
C LYS A 260 12.23 28.34 -3.35
N LEU A 261 12.73 28.66 -2.13
CA LEU A 261 12.02 28.35 -0.88
C LEU A 261 10.67 29.07 -0.83
N ARG A 262 10.61 30.37 -1.19
CA ARG A 262 9.36 31.11 -1.23
C ARG A 262 8.34 30.49 -2.19
N ARG A 263 8.76 30.09 -3.39
CA ARG A 263 7.89 29.44 -4.37
C ARG A 263 7.42 28.07 -3.90
N TYR A 264 8.30 27.30 -3.25
CA TYR A 264 7.92 26.03 -2.62
C TYR A 264 6.83 26.24 -1.56
N LEU A 265 7.06 27.16 -0.63
CA LEU A 265 6.08 27.48 0.43
C LEU A 265 4.76 27.98 -0.14
N LEU A 266 4.80 28.84 -1.14
CA LEU A 266 3.59 29.35 -1.80
C LEU A 266 2.82 28.22 -2.50
N SER A 267 3.48 27.36 -3.27
CA SER A 267 2.82 26.23 -3.97
C SER A 267 2.25 25.23 -2.98
N SER A 268 2.96 24.93 -1.88
CA SER A 268 2.48 24.05 -0.81
C SER A 268 1.31 24.68 -0.06
N PHE A 269 1.37 25.97 0.23
CA PHE A 269 0.27 26.70 0.87
C PHE A 269 -1.00 26.71 0.01
N ILE A 270 -0.86 26.96 -1.31
CA ILE A 270 -1.99 26.89 -2.25
C ILE A 270 -2.56 25.47 -2.28
N ALA A 271 -1.72 24.43 -2.29
CA ALA A 271 -2.18 23.05 -2.27
C ALA A 271 -2.97 22.72 -1.00
N ILE A 272 -2.51 23.19 0.17
CA ILE A 272 -3.23 23.04 1.44
C ILE A 272 -4.54 23.83 1.42
N LEU A 273 -4.54 25.06 0.88
CA LEU A 273 -5.74 25.88 0.77
C LEU A 273 -6.80 25.21 -0.12
N LEU A 274 -6.38 24.63 -1.24
CA LEU A 274 -7.27 23.85 -2.12
C LEU A 274 -7.78 22.57 -1.45
N PHE A 275 -7.03 21.97 -0.53
CA PHE A 275 -7.42 20.81 0.25
C PHE A 275 -8.21 21.17 1.53
N LEU A 276 -8.32 22.46 1.87
CA LEU A 276 -9.01 22.95 3.07
C LEU A 276 -10.43 22.40 3.25
N PRO A 277 -11.26 22.27 2.19
CA PRO A 277 -12.59 21.68 2.36
C PRO A 277 -12.57 20.29 3.00
N TRP A 278 -11.58 19.45 2.63
CA TRP A 278 -11.45 18.13 3.22
C TRP A 278 -10.81 18.14 4.62
N ILE A 279 -9.95 19.11 4.89
CA ILE A 279 -9.44 19.33 6.27
C ILE A 279 -10.61 19.67 7.20
N VAL A 280 -11.54 20.50 6.77
CA VAL A 280 -12.75 20.83 7.56
C VAL A 280 -13.58 19.56 7.81
N VAL A 281 -13.81 18.74 6.77
CA VAL A 281 -14.50 17.44 6.94
C VAL A 281 -13.81 16.57 7.99
N LEU A 282 -12.48 16.42 7.90
CA LEU A 282 -11.72 15.61 8.85
C LEU A 282 -11.82 16.13 10.29
N LEU A 283 -11.76 17.45 10.48
CA LEU A 283 -11.84 18.06 11.81
C LEU A 283 -13.25 18.01 12.40
N THR A 284 -14.28 18.17 11.58
CA THR A 284 -15.68 18.10 12.04
C THR A 284 -16.14 16.67 12.34
N HIS A 285 -15.48 15.65 11.74
CA HIS A 285 -15.76 14.22 11.98
C HIS A 285 -14.54 13.50 12.57
N LEU A 286 -13.79 14.20 13.43
CA LEU A 286 -12.53 13.69 13.99
C LEU A 286 -12.77 12.44 14.84
N GLU A 287 -13.83 12.37 15.60
CA GLU A 287 -14.18 11.22 16.44
C GLU A 287 -14.37 9.96 15.58
N THR A 288 -15.11 10.05 14.48
CA THR A 288 -15.30 8.96 13.52
C THR A 288 -13.96 8.54 12.91
N ALA A 289 -13.14 9.49 12.48
CA ALA A 289 -11.82 9.21 11.91
C ALA A 289 -10.90 8.49 12.91
N LEU A 290 -10.89 8.93 14.18
CA LEU A 290 -10.10 8.30 15.24
C LEU A 290 -10.63 6.90 15.60
N LEU A 291 -11.94 6.69 15.64
CA LEU A 291 -12.54 5.38 15.86
C LEU A 291 -12.10 4.38 14.78
N LEU A 292 -12.22 4.78 13.51
CA LEU A 292 -11.86 3.92 12.36
C LEU A 292 -10.36 3.64 12.21
N THR A 293 -9.52 4.50 12.77
CA THR A 293 -8.05 4.33 12.77
C THR A 293 -7.49 3.87 14.10
N GLY A 294 -8.32 3.79 15.14
CA GLY A 294 -7.94 3.49 16.53
C GLY A 294 -7.22 2.15 16.69
N TRP A 295 -7.53 1.17 15.85
CA TRP A 295 -6.83 -0.12 15.83
C TRP A 295 -5.32 0.02 15.63
N THR A 296 -4.84 1.08 14.97
CA THR A 296 -3.40 1.34 14.79
C THR A 296 -2.71 1.82 16.07
N SER A 297 -3.48 2.20 17.08
CA SER A 297 -2.98 2.66 18.38
C SER A 297 -2.88 1.53 19.41
N LEU A 298 -3.42 0.34 19.10
CA LEU A 298 -3.36 -0.81 19.98
C LEU A 298 -1.95 -1.41 19.95
N SER A 299 -1.24 -1.40 21.08
CA SER A 299 0.09 -1.97 21.19
C SER A 299 0.01 -3.45 21.55
N ILE A 300 0.22 -4.31 20.56
CA ILE A 300 0.20 -5.77 20.74
C ILE A 300 1.62 -6.34 20.69
N ASN A 301 2.56 -5.60 20.07
CA ASN A 301 3.88 -6.10 19.74
C ASN A 301 4.96 -5.49 20.64
N THR A 302 5.98 -6.28 20.95
CA THR A 302 7.20 -5.77 21.57
C THR A 302 8.00 -4.92 20.57
N PRO A 303 8.92 -4.04 21.00
CA PRO A 303 9.80 -3.29 20.10
C PRO A 303 10.59 -4.19 19.13
N ILE A 304 10.98 -5.40 19.56
CA ILE A 304 11.69 -6.37 18.72
C ILE A 304 10.75 -6.91 17.65
N ASP A 305 9.50 -7.22 17.99
CA ASP A 305 8.50 -7.68 17.04
C ASP A 305 8.22 -6.61 16.00
N LEU A 306 8.03 -5.33 16.42
CA LEU A 306 7.84 -4.21 15.49
C LEU A 306 9.00 -4.10 14.50
N ILE A 307 10.24 -4.15 14.97
CA ILE A 307 11.42 -4.07 14.09
C ILE A 307 11.47 -5.28 13.15
N THR A 308 11.20 -6.48 13.64
CA THR A 308 11.22 -7.71 12.84
C THR A 308 10.16 -7.67 11.74
N ILE A 309 8.94 -7.26 12.08
CA ILE A 309 7.84 -7.11 11.11
C ILE A 309 8.19 -6.02 10.09
N TYR A 310 8.71 -4.88 10.54
CA TYR A 310 9.12 -3.78 9.68
C TYR A 310 10.19 -4.24 8.66
N LEU A 311 11.22 -4.96 9.10
CA LEU A 311 12.22 -5.52 8.21
C LEU A 311 11.63 -6.55 7.24
N ASN A 312 10.74 -7.43 7.72
CA ASN A 312 10.05 -8.39 6.85
C ASN A 312 9.26 -7.68 5.73
N ARG A 313 8.62 -6.53 6.02
CA ARG A 313 7.88 -5.76 5.02
C ARG A 313 8.76 -5.17 3.92
N ILE A 314 10.02 -4.82 4.21
CA ILE A 314 10.96 -4.30 3.22
C ILE A 314 11.24 -5.33 2.13
N SER A 315 11.43 -6.60 2.49
CA SER A 315 11.70 -7.66 1.51
C SER A 315 10.55 -7.87 0.54
N ARG A 316 9.30 -7.70 1.01
CA ARG A 316 8.09 -7.92 0.21
C ARG A 316 7.92 -6.95 -0.97
N VAL A 317 8.71 -5.90 -1.02
CA VAL A 317 8.80 -5.03 -2.21
C VAL A 317 9.34 -5.79 -3.43
N PHE A 318 10.23 -6.75 -3.19
CA PHE A 318 10.93 -7.49 -4.24
C PHE A 318 10.61 -8.99 -4.25
N PHE A 319 10.17 -9.52 -3.11
CA PHE A 319 9.95 -10.95 -2.94
C PHE A 319 8.87 -11.22 -1.90
N ASP A 320 7.76 -11.81 -2.33
CA ASP A 320 6.68 -12.26 -1.46
C ASP A 320 6.05 -13.53 -2.04
N LEU A 321 6.23 -14.66 -1.37
CA LEU A 321 5.59 -15.93 -1.73
C LEU A 321 4.34 -16.23 -0.90
N ASN A 322 3.86 -15.29 -0.10
CA ASN A 322 2.70 -15.49 0.79
C ASN A 322 2.84 -16.71 1.73
N LEU A 323 4.08 -17.09 2.04
CA LEU A 323 4.40 -18.25 2.88
C LEU A 323 4.35 -17.92 4.38
N THR A 324 3.46 -17.08 4.81
CA THR A 324 3.27 -16.82 6.24
C THR A 324 2.58 -18.02 6.88
N SER A 325 3.21 -18.49 7.93
CA SER A 325 3.02 -19.77 8.58
C SER A 325 1.58 -20.20 8.84
N GLU A 326 1.39 -21.51 8.75
CA GLU A 326 0.21 -22.24 9.17
C GLU A 326 -0.03 -22.25 10.70
N SER A 327 0.94 -21.83 11.52
CA SER A 327 0.82 -21.79 12.98
C SER A 327 0.21 -20.46 13.44
N LEU A 328 -1.06 -20.39 13.45
CA LEU A 328 -1.89 -19.23 13.63
C LEU A 328 -2.62 -19.29 14.96
N ASP A 329 -1.94 -18.86 16.01
CA ASP A 329 -2.62 -18.45 17.24
C ASP A 329 -3.36 -17.12 16.98
N SER A 330 -4.54 -17.27 16.79
CA SER A 330 -5.70 -16.65 16.21
C SER A 330 -5.96 -15.15 16.45
N ALA A 331 -5.73 -14.59 17.61
CA ALA A 331 -6.14 -13.22 17.93
C ALA A 331 -5.09 -12.16 17.53
N LYS A 332 -3.82 -12.53 17.52
CA LYS A 332 -2.70 -11.64 17.20
C LYS A 332 -2.55 -11.36 15.69
N TYR A 333 -3.12 -12.21 14.86
CA TYR A 333 -2.98 -12.16 13.40
C TYR A 333 -3.91 -11.18 12.70
N PHE A 334 -5.00 -10.85 13.32
CA PHE A 334 -5.96 -9.89 12.78
C PHE A 334 -5.35 -8.50 12.59
N MET A 335 -4.38 -8.18 13.41
CA MET A 335 -3.60 -6.95 13.36
C MET A 335 -2.21 -7.22 12.77
N GLU A 336 -2.11 -7.51 11.49
CA GLU A 336 -0.90 -7.47 10.67
C GLU A 336 0.43 -7.85 11.37
N GLY A 337 0.46 -8.95 12.14
CA GLY A 337 1.72 -9.57 12.35
C GLY A 337 2.28 -9.70 13.74
N VAL A 338 2.11 -10.90 14.29
CA VAL A 338 3.16 -11.46 15.17
C VAL A 338 4.16 -12.16 14.25
N PRO A 339 5.47 -11.90 14.36
CA PRO A 339 6.45 -12.60 13.56
C PRO A 339 6.46 -14.07 13.98
N SER A 340 6.08 -14.97 13.10
CA SER A 340 6.47 -16.36 13.26
C SER A 340 7.93 -16.45 12.85
N TYR A 341 8.81 -16.83 13.79
CA TYR A 341 10.24 -17.00 13.53
C TYR A 341 10.50 -18.29 12.76
N ASN A 342 9.93 -18.40 11.56
CA ASN A 342 10.17 -19.50 10.64
C ASN A 342 11.30 -19.15 9.65
N PHE A 343 11.72 -20.12 8.86
CA PHE A 343 12.77 -19.95 7.85
C PHE A 343 12.47 -18.77 6.90
N TYR A 344 11.21 -18.62 6.49
CA TYR A 344 10.81 -17.53 5.58
C TYR A 344 10.98 -16.14 6.22
N THR A 345 10.62 -15.98 7.49
CA THR A 345 10.82 -14.71 8.21
C THR A 345 12.30 -14.38 8.35
N ILE A 346 13.13 -15.39 8.71
CA ILE A 346 14.59 -15.20 8.80
C ILE A 346 15.16 -14.81 7.44
N PHE A 347 14.77 -15.49 6.37
CA PHE A 347 15.19 -15.18 4.99
C PHE A 347 14.79 -13.76 4.59
N SER A 348 13.54 -13.36 4.87
CA SER A 348 13.03 -12.02 4.57
C SER A 348 13.78 -10.92 5.32
N VAL A 349 14.10 -11.14 6.59
CA VAL A 349 14.91 -10.20 7.40
C VAL A 349 16.33 -10.10 6.83
N MET A 350 16.96 -11.22 6.50
CA MET A 350 18.30 -11.24 5.90
C MET A 350 18.34 -10.52 4.56
N MET A 351 17.33 -10.74 3.72
CA MET A 351 17.17 -10.01 2.45
C MET A 351 17.02 -8.50 2.67
N SER A 352 16.22 -8.10 3.65
CA SER A 352 16.03 -6.68 4.00
C SER A 352 17.32 -6.04 4.50
N LEU A 353 18.09 -6.74 5.32
CA LEU A 353 19.42 -6.27 5.74
C LEU A 353 20.37 -6.13 4.54
N GLY A 354 20.34 -7.07 3.60
CA GLY A 354 21.06 -6.96 2.33
C GLY A 354 20.66 -5.73 1.53
N LEU A 355 19.37 -5.44 1.42
CA LEU A 355 18.86 -4.23 0.76
C LEU A 355 19.29 -2.94 1.48
N ILE A 356 19.30 -2.94 2.81
CA ILE A 356 19.79 -1.80 3.60
C ILE A 356 21.30 -1.57 3.34
N ILE A 357 22.10 -2.63 3.32
CA ILE A 357 23.52 -2.55 2.95
C ILE A 357 23.66 -1.94 1.55
N PHE A 358 22.81 -2.37 0.60
CA PHE A 358 22.79 -1.84 -0.76
C PHE A 358 22.48 -0.34 -0.78
N LEU A 359 21.55 0.13 0.07
CA LEU A 359 21.26 1.55 0.25
C LEU A 359 22.47 2.33 0.79
N ILE A 360 23.30 1.73 1.65
CA ILE A 360 24.53 2.39 2.14
C ILE A 360 25.45 2.76 0.98
N PHE A 361 25.57 1.92 -0.04
CA PHE A 361 26.35 2.25 -1.24
C PHE A 361 25.74 3.44 -1.99
N PHE A 362 24.41 3.52 -2.11
CA PHE A 362 23.74 4.67 -2.69
C PHE A 362 24.05 5.98 -1.94
N PHE A 363 23.94 5.97 -0.62
CA PHE A 363 24.21 7.15 0.20
C PHE A 363 25.69 7.54 0.26
N LYS A 364 26.61 6.60 0.05
CA LYS A 364 28.05 6.86 0.00
C LYS A 364 28.52 7.43 -1.35
N ASP A 365 27.72 7.27 -2.40
CA ASP A 365 28.07 7.80 -3.73
C ASP A 365 27.94 9.32 -3.75
N LYS A 366 29.10 9.98 -3.75
CA LYS A 366 29.18 11.45 -3.77
C LYS A 366 28.62 12.07 -5.06
N THR A 367 28.51 11.30 -6.15
CA THR A 367 28.03 11.80 -7.45
C THR A 367 26.53 12.06 -7.44
N VAL A 368 25.78 11.38 -6.57
CA VAL A 368 24.31 11.50 -6.41
C VAL A 368 23.90 12.00 -5.03
N LYS A 369 24.76 12.75 -4.36
CA LYS A 369 24.50 13.24 -2.99
C LYS A 369 23.14 13.96 -2.85
N ASN A 370 22.77 14.80 -3.80
CA ASN A 370 21.51 15.55 -3.76
C ASN A 370 20.30 14.62 -3.96
N GLN A 371 20.42 13.64 -4.87
CA GLN A 371 19.40 12.63 -5.14
C GLN A 371 19.22 11.71 -3.92
N ALA A 372 20.33 11.28 -3.32
CA ALA A 372 20.32 10.48 -2.10
C ALA A 372 19.68 11.24 -0.94
N LEU A 373 20.01 12.53 -0.76
CA LEU A 373 19.36 13.39 0.23
C LEU A 373 17.86 13.53 -0.04
N PHE A 374 17.44 13.70 -1.29
CA PHE A 374 16.05 13.83 -1.68
C PHE A 374 15.23 12.56 -1.37
N LEU A 375 15.68 11.42 -1.90
CA LEU A 375 15.02 10.13 -1.66
C LEU A 375 15.10 9.73 -0.18
N GLY A 376 16.22 10.01 0.48
CA GLY A 376 16.44 9.77 1.90
C GLY A 376 15.51 10.59 2.79
N ALA A 377 15.25 11.86 2.44
CA ALA A 377 14.32 12.70 3.17
C ALA A 377 12.89 12.15 3.09
N ILE A 378 12.43 11.75 1.88
CA ILE A 378 11.11 11.14 1.69
C ILE A 378 11.01 9.83 2.47
N ALA A 379 11.98 8.93 2.30
CA ALA A 379 12.02 7.64 2.97
C ALA A 379 12.00 7.79 4.50
N SER A 380 12.84 8.66 5.04
CA SER A 380 12.97 8.86 6.49
C SER A 380 11.73 9.52 7.09
N VAL A 381 11.25 10.61 6.52
CA VAL A 381 10.08 11.32 7.08
C VAL A 381 8.83 10.44 7.02
N CYS A 382 8.57 9.78 5.90
CA CYS A 382 7.35 9.00 5.73
C CYS A 382 7.36 7.67 6.50
N SER A 383 8.53 7.13 6.83
CA SER A 383 8.62 5.81 7.45
C SER A 383 9.10 5.85 8.89
N LEU A 384 10.20 6.57 9.18
CA LEU A 384 10.73 6.65 10.53
C LEU A 384 9.81 7.42 11.48
N SER A 385 9.03 8.39 10.98
CA SER A 385 8.07 9.10 11.82
C SER A 385 7.01 8.16 12.40
N LEU A 386 6.53 7.19 11.61
CA LEU A 386 5.57 6.18 12.06
C LEU A 386 6.20 5.19 13.05
N LEU A 387 7.44 4.74 12.77
CA LEU A 387 8.17 3.86 13.68
C LEU A 387 8.48 4.55 15.02
N LEU A 388 8.93 5.80 14.99
CA LEU A 388 9.18 6.58 16.20
C LEU A 388 7.90 6.82 16.99
N ALA A 389 6.79 7.11 16.32
CA ALA A 389 5.50 7.25 16.98
C ALA A 389 5.11 5.96 17.73
N ASP A 390 5.27 4.79 17.11
CA ASP A 390 4.94 3.52 17.76
C ASP A 390 5.90 3.16 18.90
N LEU A 391 7.19 3.46 18.76
CA LEU A 391 8.18 3.21 19.83
C LEU A 391 8.00 4.14 21.04
N LEU A 392 7.54 5.37 20.81
CA LEU A 392 7.39 6.38 21.88
C LEU A 392 6.00 6.39 22.51
N LEU A 393 4.96 6.20 21.72
CA LEU A 393 3.56 6.32 22.11
C LEU A 393 2.82 4.98 22.17
N GLY A 394 3.47 3.91 21.74
CA GLY A 394 2.82 2.62 21.49
C GLY A 394 1.99 2.66 20.21
N GLY A 395 1.60 1.47 19.73
CA GLY A 395 0.80 1.28 18.53
C GLY A 395 1.47 0.41 17.48
N ASN A 396 0.81 0.31 16.33
CA ASN A 396 1.16 -0.59 15.22
C ASN A 396 1.20 0.13 13.85
N ARG A 397 1.35 1.46 13.82
CA ARG A 397 1.33 2.27 12.59
C ARG A 397 2.47 1.90 11.65
N SER A 398 3.64 1.61 12.21
CA SER A 398 4.85 1.27 11.47
C SER A 398 4.82 -0.12 10.83
N ILE A 399 3.90 -0.98 11.22
CA ILE A 399 3.73 -2.29 10.58
C ILE A 399 2.65 -2.29 9.51
N VAL A 400 1.91 -1.19 9.35
CA VAL A 400 0.89 -1.04 8.31
C VAL A 400 1.58 -0.75 6.98
N PHE A 401 1.82 -1.78 6.19
CA PHE A 401 2.65 -1.72 4.97
C PHE A 401 2.21 -0.63 3.98
N ARG A 402 0.92 -0.36 3.84
CA ARG A 402 0.37 0.66 2.95
C ARG A 402 0.75 2.10 3.34
N TYR A 403 1.18 2.34 4.58
CA TYR A 403 1.63 3.67 5.01
C TYR A 403 3.08 3.99 4.59
N HIS A 404 3.85 2.95 4.23
CA HIS A 404 5.26 3.06 3.84
C HIS A 404 5.49 3.13 2.33
N LEU A 405 4.46 3.28 1.51
CA LEU A 405 4.58 3.33 0.04
C LEU A 405 5.60 4.37 -0.45
N PRO A 406 5.70 5.58 0.14
CA PRO A 406 6.75 6.54 -0.27
C PRO A 406 8.16 6.00 -0.04
N PHE A 407 8.39 5.28 1.06
CA PHE A 407 9.67 4.65 1.37
C PHE A 407 10.01 3.54 0.36
N TYR A 408 9.05 2.67 0.05
CA TYR A 408 9.27 1.54 -0.88
C TYR A 408 9.59 2.02 -2.29
N LEU A 409 8.93 3.07 -2.79
CA LEU A 409 9.26 3.69 -4.07
C LEU A 409 10.68 4.28 -4.09
N CYS A 410 11.10 4.95 -3.02
CA CYS A 410 12.46 5.46 -2.89
C CYS A 410 13.50 4.33 -2.88
N LEU A 411 13.20 3.21 -2.19
CA LEU A 411 14.04 2.02 -2.15
C LEU A 411 14.22 1.41 -3.54
N GLN A 412 13.14 1.25 -4.31
CA GLN A 412 13.18 0.71 -5.66
C GLN A 412 14.01 1.58 -6.62
N ILE A 413 13.86 2.90 -6.54
CA ILE A 413 14.65 3.86 -7.34
C ILE A 413 16.14 3.76 -6.97
N ALA A 414 16.46 3.72 -5.67
CA ALA A 414 17.84 3.60 -5.21
C ALA A 414 18.49 2.27 -5.64
N VAL A 415 17.75 1.16 -5.54
CA VAL A 415 18.21 -0.16 -6.02
C VAL A 415 18.46 -0.14 -7.52
N ALA A 416 17.55 0.44 -8.31
CA ALA A 416 17.72 0.57 -9.76
C ALA A 416 18.96 1.40 -10.10
N TYR A 417 19.21 2.51 -9.39
CA TYR A 417 20.40 3.32 -9.59
C TYR A 417 21.70 2.53 -9.30
N VAL A 418 21.78 1.89 -8.13
CA VAL A 418 23.00 1.17 -7.71
C VAL A 418 23.29 0.01 -8.66
N LEU A 419 22.28 -0.75 -9.10
CA LEU A 419 22.46 -1.80 -10.08
C LEU A 419 23.00 -1.27 -11.40
N ILE A 420 22.42 -0.20 -11.95
CA ILE A 420 22.90 0.43 -13.18
C ILE A 420 24.33 0.96 -13.03
N HIS A 421 24.64 1.59 -11.89
CA HIS A 421 25.98 2.10 -11.62
C HIS A 421 27.02 0.98 -11.73
N TYR A 422 26.84 -0.12 -11.00
CA TYR A 422 27.81 -1.22 -11.02
C TYR A 422 27.79 -2.04 -12.31
N ILE A 423 26.67 -2.13 -13.03
CA ILE A 423 26.61 -2.86 -14.31
C ILE A 423 27.32 -2.10 -15.44
N PHE A 424 27.22 -0.76 -15.48
CA PHE A 424 27.68 0.01 -16.62
C PHE A 424 28.93 0.85 -16.37
N VAL A 425 29.24 1.21 -15.15
CA VAL A 425 30.37 2.07 -14.79
C VAL A 425 31.53 1.27 -14.23
N ASP A 426 31.27 0.33 -13.37
CA ASP A 426 32.30 -0.50 -12.73
C ASP A 426 32.60 -1.73 -13.61
N LYS A 427 33.89 -1.97 -13.87
CA LYS A 427 34.39 -3.12 -14.63
C LYS A 427 35.00 -4.22 -13.74
N THR A 428 34.80 -4.10 -12.41
CA THR A 428 35.36 -5.03 -11.41
C THR A 428 34.45 -6.24 -11.19
N TRP A 429 34.83 -7.08 -10.21
CA TRP A 429 33.98 -8.19 -9.75
C TRP A 429 32.58 -7.73 -9.27
N GLN A 430 32.46 -6.46 -8.84
CA GLN A 430 31.19 -5.85 -8.42
C GLN A 430 30.15 -5.82 -9.56
N ASN A 431 30.62 -5.66 -10.82
CA ASN A 431 29.74 -5.75 -12.00
C ASN A 431 29.04 -7.13 -12.08
N LYS A 432 29.78 -8.22 -11.87
CA LYS A 432 29.20 -9.58 -11.89
C LYS A 432 28.18 -9.77 -10.76
N ILE A 433 28.47 -9.26 -9.57
CA ILE A 433 27.53 -9.29 -8.45
C ILE A 433 26.26 -8.51 -8.78
N ALA A 434 26.38 -7.29 -9.33
CA ALA A 434 25.22 -6.48 -9.69
C ALA A 434 24.34 -7.15 -10.78
N GLN A 435 24.96 -7.80 -11.78
CA GLN A 435 24.24 -8.60 -12.78
C GLN A 435 23.53 -9.79 -12.13
N THR A 436 24.20 -10.53 -11.25
CA THR A 436 23.59 -11.65 -10.51
C THR A 436 22.43 -11.19 -9.64
N LEU A 437 22.60 -10.09 -8.89
CA LEU A 437 21.53 -9.52 -8.06
C LEU A 437 20.35 -9.06 -8.91
N LEU A 438 20.58 -8.45 -10.09
CA LEU A 438 19.51 -8.09 -11.00
C LEU A 438 18.70 -9.32 -11.44
N VAL A 439 19.38 -10.40 -11.83
CA VAL A 439 18.73 -11.64 -12.24
C VAL A 439 17.95 -12.25 -11.08
N VAL A 440 18.52 -12.29 -9.88
CA VAL A 440 17.86 -12.80 -8.67
C VAL A 440 16.61 -12.00 -8.32
N LEU A 441 16.69 -10.66 -8.35
CA LEU A 441 15.53 -9.80 -8.09
C LEU A 441 14.40 -10.01 -9.11
N ILE A 442 14.76 -10.17 -10.40
CA ILE A 442 13.76 -10.46 -11.44
C ILE A 442 13.11 -11.82 -11.22
N ILE A 443 13.89 -12.86 -10.92
CA ILE A 443 13.36 -14.21 -10.66
C ILE A 443 12.45 -14.16 -9.43
N PHE A 444 12.85 -13.50 -8.35
CA PHE A 444 12.06 -13.36 -7.14
C PHE A 444 10.75 -12.60 -7.38
N GLY A 445 10.81 -11.49 -8.14
CA GLY A 445 9.64 -10.73 -8.51
C GLY A 445 8.66 -11.58 -9.33
N ILE A 446 9.12 -12.20 -10.42
CA ILE A 446 8.28 -13.06 -11.28
C ILE A 446 7.70 -14.25 -10.50
N SER A 447 8.49 -14.90 -9.63
CA SER A 447 8.02 -16.00 -8.80
C SER A 447 6.91 -15.53 -7.84
N SER A 448 7.07 -14.34 -7.28
CA SER A 448 6.06 -13.72 -6.42
C SER A 448 4.79 -13.38 -7.19
N ASP A 449 4.92 -12.83 -8.40
CA ASP A 449 3.78 -12.50 -9.26
C ASP A 449 3.02 -13.75 -9.71
N ILE A 450 3.71 -14.85 -10.00
CA ILE A 450 3.10 -16.15 -10.31
C ILE A 450 2.35 -16.69 -9.09
N THR A 451 2.97 -16.64 -7.90
CA THR A 451 2.32 -17.07 -6.65
C THR A 451 1.09 -16.20 -6.37
N PHE A 452 1.20 -14.89 -6.54
CA PHE A 452 0.07 -13.98 -6.42
C PHE A 452 -1.03 -14.31 -7.43
N PHE A 453 -0.70 -14.59 -8.69
CA PHE A 453 -1.66 -14.95 -9.73
C PHE A 453 -2.46 -16.21 -9.37
N GLN A 454 -1.81 -17.22 -8.80
CA GLN A 454 -2.42 -18.49 -8.41
C GLN A 454 -3.21 -18.41 -7.10
N ALA A 455 -2.82 -17.55 -6.17
CA ALA A 455 -3.44 -17.45 -4.87
C ALA A 455 -4.85 -16.86 -4.94
N ARG A 456 -5.80 -17.45 -4.23
CA ARG A 456 -7.15 -16.92 -4.04
C ARG A 456 -7.17 -15.82 -2.96
N ASP A 457 -6.35 -15.97 -1.96
CA ASP A 457 -6.13 -15.01 -0.88
C ASP A 457 -4.69 -14.49 -0.89
N TRP A 458 -4.47 -13.30 -0.38
CA TRP A 458 -3.16 -12.70 -0.26
C TRP A 458 -3.06 -11.84 1.00
N LEU A 459 -1.97 -11.99 1.73
CA LEU A 459 -1.68 -11.15 2.88
C LEU A 459 -1.27 -9.73 2.43
N PRO A 460 -1.60 -8.74 3.23
CA PRO A 460 -2.07 -8.73 4.61
C PRO A 460 -3.59 -8.52 4.74
N THR A 461 -4.38 -9.10 3.90
CA THR A 461 -5.83 -8.98 3.96
C THR A 461 -6.44 -10.10 4.82
N ASN A 462 -7.70 -9.92 5.22
CA ASN A 462 -8.47 -10.99 5.88
C ASN A 462 -8.83 -12.14 4.91
N GLY A 463 -8.13 -12.23 3.79
CA GLY A 463 -8.43 -13.10 2.68
C GLY A 463 -8.54 -14.57 3.08
N ARG A 464 -7.61 -15.05 3.93
CA ARG A 464 -7.63 -16.46 4.38
C ARG A 464 -8.88 -16.79 5.21
N ILE A 465 -9.26 -15.91 6.12
CA ILE A 465 -10.49 -16.06 6.93
C ILE A 465 -11.69 -16.12 6.01
N ILE A 466 -11.78 -15.20 5.07
CA ILE A 466 -12.87 -15.11 4.09
C ILE A 466 -12.91 -16.37 3.22
N THR A 467 -11.76 -16.84 2.73
CA THR A 467 -11.67 -18.05 1.90
C THR A 467 -12.16 -19.28 2.66
N GLN A 468 -11.70 -19.48 3.89
CA GLN A 468 -12.10 -20.61 4.73
C GLN A 468 -13.59 -20.55 5.10
N ALA A 469 -14.07 -19.38 5.53
CA ALA A 469 -15.48 -19.17 5.84
C ALA A 469 -16.36 -19.46 4.61
N THR A 470 -16.00 -18.90 3.45
CA THR A 470 -16.74 -19.12 2.21
C THR A 470 -16.80 -20.60 1.83
N GLN A 471 -15.68 -21.31 1.93
CA GLN A 471 -15.63 -22.73 1.59
C GLN A 471 -16.57 -23.55 2.47
N VAL A 472 -16.43 -23.44 3.80
CA VAL A 472 -17.23 -24.22 4.76
C VAL A 472 -18.72 -23.91 4.65
N ILE A 473 -19.08 -22.63 4.48
CA ILE A 473 -20.49 -22.23 4.35
C ILE A 473 -21.08 -22.74 3.03
N ASN A 474 -20.36 -22.61 1.91
CA ASN A 474 -20.84 -23.05 0.59
C ASN A 474 -20.93 -24.57 0.45
N GLU A 475 -20.13 -25.36 1.18
CA GLU A 475 -20.23 -26.82 1.22
C GLU A 475 -21.50 -27.30 1.93
N SER A 476 -22.14 -26.45 2.75
CA SER A 476 -23.36 -26.78 3.45
C SER A 476 -24.58 -26.75 2.50
N ILE A 477 -25.56 -27.67 2.70
CA ILE A 477 -26.75 -27.81 1.83
C ILE A 477 -27.65 -26.59 1.99
N SER A 478 -28.01 -26.24 3.22
CA SER A 478 -28.87 -25.11 3.57
C SER A 478 -28.26 -24.34 4.74
N PRO A 479 -27.29 -23.45 4.46
CA PRO A 479 -26.57 -22.70 5.48
C PRO A 479 -27.33 -21.45 5.93
N LEU A 480 -27.30 -21.18 7.23
CA LEU A 480 -27.75 -19.94 7.85
C LEU A 480 -26.54 -19.23 8.47
N VAL A 481 -26.32 -17.97 8.16
CA VAL A 481 -25.26 -17.15 8.74
C VAL A 481 -25.88 -16.10 9.66
N LEU A 482 -25.51 -16.12 10.93
CA LEU A 482 -25.88 -15.12 11.91
C LEU A 482 -24.93 -13.93 11.85
N TYR A 483 -25.45 -12.75 12.08
CA TYR A 483 -24.69 -11.51 12.16
C TYR A 483 -25.25 -10.56 13.23
N GLY A 484 -24.38 -9.75 13.82
CA GLY A 484 -24.72 -8.80 14.87
C GLY A 484 -24.59 -7.33 14.43
N GLU A 485 -24.63 -6.43 15.42
CA GLU A 485 -24.62 -4.97 15.22
C GLU A 485 -23.22 -4.38 15.04
N ASN A 486 -22.16 -5.20 15.08
CA ASN A 486 -20.79 -4.71 15.02
C ASN A 486 -20.42 -4.27 13.59
N LEU A 487 -19.84 -3.07 13.45
CA LEU A 487 -19.37 -2.53 12.17
C LEU A 487 -18.43 -3.49 11.42
N TYR A 488 -17.52 -4.15 12.14
CA TYR A 488 -16.61 -5.12 11.55
C TYR A 488 -17.35 -6.33 10.96
N GLU A 489 -18.37 -6.84 11.66
CA GLU A 489 -19.19 -7.96 11.19
C GLU A 489 -19.97 -7.59 9.93
N MET A 490 -20.54 -6.39 9.88
CA MET A 490 -21.18 -5.89 8.67
C MET A 490 -20.19 -5.80 7.50
N ALA A 491 -19.00 -5.27 7.71
CA ALA A 491 -17.97 -5.19 6.67
C ALA A 491 -17.51 -6.58 6.20
N LEU A 492 -17.38 -7.54 7.13
CA LEU A 492 -17.07 -8.93 6.82
C LEU A 492 -18.22 -9.58 6.02
N LEU A 493 -19.46 -9.36 6.42
CA LEU A 493 -20.66 -9.87 5.76
C LEU A 493 -20.78 -9.33 4.33
N LEU A 494 -20.58 -8.01 4.12
CA LEU A 494 -20.54 -7.39 2.80
C LEU A 494 -19.41 -7.99 1.94
N THR A 495 -18.27 -8.29 2.54
CA THR A 495 -17.15 -8.94 1.84
C THR A 495 -17.48 -10.38 1.45
N LEU A 496 -18.05 -11.16 2.38
CA LEU A 496 -18.45 -12.54 2.15
C LEU A 496 -19.54 -12.67 1.09
N SER A 497 -20.46 -11.69 1.00
CA SER A 497 -21.56 -11.70 0.02
C SER A 497 -21.09 -11.81 -1.43
N HIS A 498 -19.85 -11.39 -1.74
CA HIS A 498 -19.25 -11.58 -3.07
C HIS A 498 -18.84 -13.01 -3.38
N SER A 499 -18.72 -13.87 -2.38
CA SER A 499 -18.15 -15.22 -2.52
C SER A 499 -19.07 -16.33 -2.02
N LEU A 500 -20.13 -15.98 -1.27
CA LEU A 500 -21.12 -16.92 -0.79
C LEU A 500 -22.15 -17.26 -1.90
N ASP A 501 -22.58 -18.53 -1.90
CA ASP A 501 -23.59 -19.02 -2.83
C ASP A 501 -24.96 -18.38 -2.57
N PRO A 502 -25.82 -18.21 -3.60
CA PRO A 502 -27.17 -17.64 -3.43
C PRO A 502 -28.08 -18.41 -2.48
N LYS A 503 -27.77 -19.69 -2.18
CA LYS A 503 -28.51 -20.53 -1.22
C LYS A 503 -28.30 -20.11 0.25
N VAL A 504 -27.31 -19.25 0.53
CA VAL A 504 -27.00 -18.81 1.88
C VAL A 504 -28.06 -17.84 2.36
N SER A 505 -28.57 -18.12 3.56
CA SER A 505 -29.53 -17.27 4.27
C SER A 505 -28.83 -16.52 5.40
N LEU A 506 -29.36 -15.35 5.73
CA LEU A 506 -28.83 -14.48 6.78
C LEU A 506 -29.91 -14.25 7.84
N LEU A 507 -29.51 -14.15 9.11
CA LEU A 507 -30.38 -13.76 10.21
C LEU A 507 -29.66 -12.78 11.13
N SER A 508 -30.30 -11.65 11.39
CA SER A 508 -29.82 -10.66 12.37
C SER A 508 -30.01 -11.20 13.79
N VAL A 509 -29.04 -10.95 14.66
CA VAL A 509 -29.13 -11.33 16.07
C VAL A 509 -28.81 -10.13 16.93
N HIS A 510 -29.80 -9.72 17.72
CA HIS A 510 -29.64 -8.63 18.68
C HIS A 510 -29.16 -9.17 20.03
N PRO A 511 -28.11 -8.58 20.63
CA PRO A 511 -27.59 -9.03 21.92
C PRO A 511 -28.66 -9.06 23.05
N LYS A 512 -29.63 -8.16 22.99
CA LYS A 512 -30.69 -8.00 24.02
C LYS A 512 -31.95 -8.86 23.82
N GLN A 513 -32.13 -9.49 22.64
CA GLN A 513 -33.30 -10.27 22.32
C GLN A 513 -33.04 -11.77 22.54
N PRO A 514 -34.04 -12.60 22.90
CA PRO A 514 -33.88 -14.06 23.00
C PRO A 514 -33.36 -14.65 21.67
N LEU A 515 -32.43 -15.60 21.76
CA LEU A 515 -31.93 -16.31 20.59
C LEU A 515 -32.94 -17.38 20.14
N ASN A 516 -33.67 -17.12 19.06
CA ASN A 516 -34.57 -18.06 18.44
C ASN A 516 -34.06 -18.44 17.05
N LEU A 517 -33.39 -19.59 16.97
CA LEU A 517 -32.86 -20.07 15.70
C LEU A 517 -33.93 -20.86 14.96
N PRO A 518 -34.21 -20.54 13.68
CA PRO A 518 -35.21 -21.23 12.89
C PRO A 518 -34.81 -22.69 12.63
N THR A 519 -35.82 -23.50 12.31
CA THR A 519 -35.63 -24.90 11.90
C THR A 519 -35.49 -25.00 10.39
N GLY A 520 -34.93 -26.09 9.88
CA GLY A 520 -34.81 -26.34 8.43
C GLY A 520 -33.43 -26.01 7.82
N TYR A 521 -32.51 -25.48 8.60
CA TYR A 521 -31.14 -25.25 8.16
C TYR A 521 -30.22 -26.40 8.54
N SER A 522 -29.37 -26.83 7.58
CA SER A 522 -28.45 -27.95 7.81
C SER A 522 -27.30 -27.55 8.75
N HIS A 523 -26.84 -26.31 8.64
CA HIS A 523 -25.78 -25.75 9.46
C HIS A 523 -26.06 -24.28 9.75
N ILE A 524 -25.73 -23.86 10.96
CA ILE A 524 -25.87 -22.48 11.41
C ILE A 524 -24.47 -21.99 11.75
N PHE A 525 -24.07 -20.85 11.18
CA PHE A 525 -22.77 -20.24 11.35
C PHE A 525 -22.91 -18.85 11.98
N TYR A 526 -21.89 -18.45 12.70
CA TYR A 526 -21.66 -17.07 13.09
C TYR A 526 -20.30 -16.63 12.59
N CYS A 527 -20.26 -15.55 11.80
CA CYS A 527 -19.04 -14.95 11.28
C CYS A 527 -18.82 -13.62 12.00
N GLY A 528 -18.02 -13.63 13.07
CA GLY A 528 -17.77 -12.42 13.85
C GLY A 528 -16.99 -12.68 15.12
N ARG A 529 -16.72 -11.58 15.83
CA ARG A 529 -15.95 -11.54 17.10
C ARG A 529 -16.68 -10.80 18.22
N ASP A 530 -17.99 -10.69 18.15
CA ASP A 530 -18.73 -10.07 19.24
C ASP A 530 -18.78 -11.01 20.45
N ASP A 531 -17.96 -10.71 21.44
CA ASP A 531 -17.90 -11.50 22.69
C ASP A 531 -19.24 -11.55 23.39
N SER A 532 -20.08 -10.51 23.31
CA SER A 532 -21.38 -10.46 23.93
C SER A 532 -22.36 -11.46 23.29
N LEU A 533 -22.32 -11.57 21.97
CA LEU A 533 -23.12 -12.54 21.22
C LEU A 533 -22.60 -13.96 21.43
N LEU A 534 -21.29 -14.16 21.43
CA LEU A 534 -20.66 -15.47 21.70
C LEU A 534 -21.02 -15.96 23.12
N GLN A 535 -20.88 -15.11 24.13
CA GLN A 535 -21.26 -15.42 25.51
C GLN A 535 -22.73 -15.75 25.62
N LYS A 536 -23.61 -15.01 24.95
CA LYS A 536 -25.04 -15.27 24.93
C LYS A 536 -25.36 -16.63 24.35
N ILE A 537 -24.75 -17.02 23.22
CA ILE A 537 -24.94 -18.31 22.60
C ILE A 537 -24.42 -19.43 23.53
N GLN A 538 -23.28 -19.20 24.20
CA GLN A 538 -22.70 -20.18 25.16
C GLN A 538 -23.53 -20.35 26.43
N GLN A 539 -24.20 -19.29 26.91
CA GLN A 539 -25.06 -19.33 28.09
C GLN A 539 -26.42 -19.99 27.82
N ASP A 540 -26.80 -20.11 26.55
CA ASP A 540 -28.03 -20.78 26.14
C ASP A 540 -27.78 -22.29 26.01
N ASN A 541 -28.20 -23.06 27.01
CA ASN A 541 -27.99 -24.51 27.06
C ASN A 541 -28.57 -25.28 25.87
N ARG A 542 -29.38 -24.64 25.04
CA ARG A 542 -29.96 -25.23 23.81
C ARG A 542 -28.93 -25.32 22.66
N TYR A 543 -27.82 -24.59 22.75
CA TYR A 543 -26.84 -24.48 21.69
C TYR A 543 -25.40 -24.71 22.18
N SER A 544 -24.57 -25.22 21.30
CA SER A 544 -23.11 -25.33 21.52
C SER A 544 -22.37 -24.64 20.39
N LEU A 545 -21.27 -24.00 20.74
CA LEU A 545 -20.38 -23.33 19.80
C LEU A 545 -19.13 -24.21 19.50
N LYS A 546 -18.84 -24.38 18.22
CA LYS A 546 -17.63 -25.01 17.75
C LYS A 546 -16.87 -24.02 16.85
N SER A 547 -15.66 -23.62 17.25
CA SER A 547 -14.77 -22.86 16.36
C SER A 547 -14.36 -23.74 15.18
N LEU A 548 -14.51 -23.23 13.97
CA LEU A 548 -14.19 -23.92 12.72
C LEU A 548 -12.83 -23.48 12.14
N ASN A 549 -12.32 -22.36 12.61
CA ASN A 549 -11.02 -21.88 12.23
C ASN A 549 -10.23 -21.48 13.47
N GLY A 550 -8.91 -21.62 13.42
CA GLY A 550 -8.03 -21.22 14.52
C GLY A 550 -8.02 -19.70 14.79
N PHE A 551 -8.84 -18.92 14.08
CA PHE A 551 -8.90 -17.44 14.18
C PHE A 551 -10.01 -16.92 15.10
N GLY A 552 -10.95 -17.81 15.53
CA GLY A 552 -12.08 -17.40 16.36
C GLY A 552 -13.08 -16.48 15.67
N ASP A 553 -13.11 -16.46 14.32
CA ASP A 553 -14.03 -15.63 13.55
C ASP A 553 -15.13 -16.40 12.85
N LEU A 554 -15.00 -17.72 12.76
CA LEU A 554 -16.01 -18.60 12.19
C LEU A 554 -16.41 -19.66 13.21
N TRP A 555 -17.66 -19.62 13.60
CA TRP A 555 -18.25 -20.50 14.58
C TRP A 555 -19.40 -21.29 13.96
N GLN A 556 -19.47 -22.57 14.23
CA GLN A 556 -20.63 -23.39 13.97
C GLN A 556 -21.46 -23.50 15.25
N ILE A 557 -22.76 -23.29 15.09
CA ILE A 557 -23.73 -23.38 16.17
C ILE A 557 -24.50 -24.66 15.99
N ASN A 558 -24.40 -25.55 16.95
CA ASN A 558 -25.13 -26.84 16.96
C ASN A 558 -26.21 -26.82 18.01
N LYS A 559 -27.42 -27.38 17.70
CA LYS A 559 -28.43 -27.63 18.69
C LYS A 559 -27.97 -28.77 19.58
N VAL A 560 -28.01 -28.58 20.90
CA VAL A 560 -27.81 -29.66 21.88
C VAL A 560 -29.06 -30.53 21.84
N GLN A 561 -28.89 -31.80 21.50
CA GLN A 561 -29.99 -32.77 21.61
C GLN A 561 -30.25 -32.97 23.08
N THR A 562 -31.40 -32.49 23.58
CA THR A 562 -31.93 -32.79 24.91
C THR A 562 -32.57 -34.17 24.93
#